data_b9af3b6af1944c20f89a829dc2e9d5e2
#
_entry.id   b9af3b6af1944c20f89a829dc2e9d5e2
#
_cell.length_a   1.000
_cell.length_b   1.000
_cell.length_c   1.000
_cell.angle_alpha   90.00
_cell.angle_beta   90.00
_cell.angle_gamma   90.00
#
_symmetry.space_group_name_H-M   'P 1'
#
loop_
_entity.id
_entity.type
_entity.pdbx_description
1 polymer ?
#
loop_
_entity_poly.entity_id
_entity_poly.type
_entity_poly.pdbx_seq_one_letter_code
_entity_poly.pdbx_strand_id
1 'polypeptide(L)'
;GFSTRFPLNSAFIFTFGALGGMLFGFDTGIISGASPLIESDFGLSVSQTGFITSSVLIGSCAGALSIGALSDRFGRKKLLIVSALLFLLGSGLCASSTGFAMMVCARIILGLAVGAASALTPAYLAELAPKERRGSLSTLFQLMVTFGILLAYASNLGFLNHNLFGIRDWRWMLGSALVPAALLLLGGLLLPASPRSLVNKGDTRNAFKVLTLIRKDVDQTQVQIELDEIKAVAAQDTKGGVRELFRIARPALVAAIGIMLFQQLVGINSVIYFLPQVFIKGFGFPEGDAIWVSVGIGVVNFVSTIVATLIMDRFPRKGVLIFGSIVMTVSLAVLAVMNFVGDVAVLAVPTMILIAFYILGFAVSWGPIAWVLIGEIFPLSVRGIGSSFGSAANWLGNFIVSQFFLVLLDAFGNNVGGPFAIFGVFSALSIPFVLRLVPETKGKSLEEIEKEMTKR
;
A
#
# COMPACT_ATOMS: atom_id res chain seq x y z
N GLY A 1 -13.65 8.83 -27.97
CA GLY A 1 -13.34 7.83 -28.93
C GLY A 1 -11.95 7.23 -28.78
N PHE A 2 -11.67 6.49 -27.72
CA PHE A 2 -10.47 5.67 -27.72
C PHE A 2 -10.82 4.34 -28.37
N SER A 3 -10.52 4.30 -29.66
CA SER A 3 -10.76 3.13 -30.48
C SER A 3 -9.79 2.00 -30.12
N THR A 4 -10.28 0.87 -29.94
CA THR A 4 -10.16 -0.40 -30.71
C THR A 4 -8.79 -0.77 -31.33
N ARG A 5 -7.67 -0.05 -31.11
CA ARG A 5 -6.37 -0.38 -31.72
C ARG A 5 -5.47 -1.28 -30.89
N PHE A 6 -5.81 -1.55 -29.62
CA PHE A 6 -5.11 -2.54 -28.80
C PHE A 6 -6.11 -3.58 -28.32
N PRO A 7 -5.75 -4.86 -28.29
CA PRO A 7 -6.61 -5.87 -27.70
C PRO A 7 -6.62 -5.66 -26.18
N LEU A 8 -7.47 -4.74 -25.71
CA LEU A 8 -7.74 -4.56 -24.29
C LEU A 8 -8.52 -5.78 -23.82
N ASN A 9 -7.81 -6.81 -23.38
CA ASN A 9 -8.43 -7.93 -22.69
C ASN A 9 -8.56 -7.61 -21.19
N SER A 10 -9.37 -8.40 -20.48
CA SER A 10 -9.58 -8.21 -19.04
C SER A 10 -8.27 -8.29 -18.25
N ALA A 11 -7.35 -9.17 -18.61
CA ALA A 11 -6.06 -9.31 -17.96
C ALA A 11 -5.23 -8.02 -18.04
N PHE A 12 -5.18 -7.39 -19.22
CA PHE A 12 -4.51 -6.10 -19.40
C PHE A 12 -5.13 -5.02 -18.51
N ILE A 13 -6.46 -4.90 -18.51
CA ILE A 13 -7.18 -3.88 -17.75
C ILE A 13 -6.90 -4.02 -16.25
N PHE A 14 -7.01 -5.24 -15.70
CA PHE A 14 -6.75 -5.46 -14.27
C PHE A 14 -5.29 -5.25 -13.90
N THR A 15 -4.35 -5.71 -14.73
CA THR A 15 -2.91 -5.53 -14.49
C THR A 15 -2.53 -4.05 -14.49
N PHE A 16 -2.89 -3.31 -15.54
CA PHE A 16 -2.59 -1.89 -15.63
C PHE A 16 -3.40 -1.05 -14.64
N GLY A 17 -4.63 -1.47 -14.32
CA GLY A 17 -5.43 -0.84 -13.28
C GLY A 17 -4.78 -0.94 -11.90
N ALA A 18 -4.00 -1.98 -11.65
CA ALA A 18 -3.31 -2.18 -10.38
C ALA A 18 -1.96 -1.43 -10.27
N LEU A 19 -1.48 -0.82 -11.35
CA LEU A 19 -0.16 -0.14 -11.37
C LEU A 19 -0.02 1.00 -10.37
N GLY A 20 -1.13 1.57 -9.87
CA GLY A 20 -1.08 2.55 -8.79
C GLY A 20 -0.41 2.02 -7.52
N GLY A 21 -0.54 0.72 -7.25
CA GLY A 21 0.17 0.07 -6.16
C GLY A 21 1.68 0.04 -6.37
N MET A 22 2.13 -0.08 -7.63
CA MET A 22 3.55 -0.06 -7.95
C MET A 22 4.21 1.28 -7.61
N LEU A 23 3.50 2.40 -7.77
CA LEU A 23 4.02 3.71 -7.38
C LEU A 23 4.35 3.75 -5.88
N PHE A 24 3.43 3.28 -5.05
CA PHE A 24 3.64 3.22 -3.61
C PHE A 24 4.82 2.31 -3.25
N GLY A 25 4.82 1.08 -3.76
CA GLY A 25 5.87 0.11 -3.47
C GLY A 25 7.24 0.54 -3.97
N PHE A 26 7.30 1.08 -5.17
CA PHE A 26 8.56 1.53 -5.76
C PHE A 26 9.16 2.70 -4.96
N ASP A 27 8.35 3.68 -4.58
CA ASP A 27 8.82 4.79 -3.73
C ASP A 27 9.35 4.28 -2.38
N THR A 28 8.62 3.36 -1.75
CA THR A 28 9.01 2.77 -0.48
C THR A 28 10.36 2.07 -0.56
N GLY A 29 10.56 1.26 -1.59
CA GLY A 29 11.80 0.52 -1.77
C GLY A 29 12.98 1.38 -2.20
N ILE A 30 12.75 2.38 -3.07
CA ILE A 30 13.82 3.19 -3.61
C ILE A 30 14.45 4.10 -2.55
N ILE A 31 13.64 4.71 -1.70
CA ILE A 31 14.16 5.59 -0.63
C ILE A 31 14.97 4.80 0.41
N SER A 32 14.65 3.53 0.59
CA SER A 32 15.35 2.62 1.49
C SER A 32 16.85 2.55 1.17
N GLY A 33 17.20 2.37 -0.10
CA GLY A 33 18.60 2.33 -0.53
C GLY A 33 19.23 3.71 -0.71
N ALA A 34 18.43 4.70 -1.08
CA ALA A 34 18.93 6.07 -1.30
C ALA A 34 19.16 6.82 0.00
N SER A 35 18.39 6.57 1.07
CA SER A 35 18.44 7.36 2.30
C SER A 35 19.80 7.36 2.99
N PRO A 36 20.57 6.26 3.11
CA PRO A 36 21.91 6.32 3.68
C PRO A 36 22.86 7.20 2.87
N LEU A 37 22.74 7.17 1.55
CA LEU A 37 23.59 7.97 0.66
C LEU A 37 23.25 9.46 0.73
N ILE A 38 21.97 9.80 0.82
CA ILE A 38 21.49 11.16 1.00
C ILE A 38 21.92 11.71 2.37
N GLU A 39 21.80 10.88 3.42
CA GLU A 39 22.27 11.25 4.77
C GLU A 39 23.73 11.65 4.77
N SER A 40 24.57 10.89 4.08
CA SER A 40 26.00 11.18 3.94
C SER A 40 26.25 12.44 3.12
N ASP A 41 25.62 12.59 1.96
CA ASP A 41 25.86 13.71 1.03
C ASP A 41 25.38 15.05 1.58
N PHE A 42 24.25 15.07 2.28
CA PHE A 42 23.68 16.30 2.82
C PHE A 42 24.10 16.56 4.28
N GLY A 43 24.85 15.65 4.89
CA GLY A 43 25.26 15.79 6.28
C GLY A 43 24.08 15.83 7.25
N LEU A 44 23.09 14.96 7.05
CA LEU A 44 21.84 14.97 7.81
C LEU A 44 21.99 14.29 9.16
N SER A 45 21.24 14.76 10.15
CA SER A 45 21.03 14.06 11.42
C SER A 45 20.12 12.83 11.23
N VAL A 46 20.07 11.97 12.23
CA VAL A 46 19.16 10.80 12.27
C VAL A 46 17.71 11.25 12.11
N SER A 47 17.31 12.31 12.82
CA SER A 47 15.96 12.86 12.75
C SER A 47 15.64 13.43 11.37
N GLN A 48 16.58 14.14 10.74
CA GLN A 48 16.40 14.68 9.38
C GLN A 48 16.28 13.58 8.33
N THR A 49 17.08 12.53 8.43
CA THR A 49 17.01 11.38 7.53
C THR A 49 15.67 10.68 7.67
N GLY A 50 15.20 10.46 8.89
CA GLY A 50 13.87 9.93 9.15
C GLY A 50 12.77 10.80 8.57
N PHE A 51 12.89 12.12 8.68
CA PHE A 51 11.90 13.07 8.14
C PHE A 51 11.87 13.07 6.61
N ILE A 52 13.01 13.00 5.93
CA ILE A 52 13.03 12.84 4.47
C ILE A 52 12.25 11.59 4.04
N THR A 53 12.49 10.48 4.71
CA THR A 53 11.79 9.22 4.39
C THR A 53 10.31 9.32 4.68
N SER A 54 9.91 9.88 5.82
CA SER A 54 8.52 9.94 6.25
C SER A 54 7.71 11.09 5.66
N SER A 55 8.35 12.11 5.10
CA SER A 55 7.66 13.31 4.56
C SER A 55 6.71 12.99 3.41
N VAL A 56 6.99 11.96 2.63
CA VAL A 56 6.07 11.46 1.60
C VAL A 56 4.70 11.12 2.19
N LEU A 57 4.65 10.68 3.44
CA LEU A 57 3.43 10.24 4.10
C LEU A 57 2.51 11.40 4.48
N ILE A 58 3.06 12.60 4.67
CA ILE A 58 2.28 13.83 4.85
C ILE A 58 1.51 14.10 3.56
N GLY A 59 2.18 14.06 2.42
CA GLY A 59 1.55 14.18 1.11
C GLY A 59 0.55 13.06 0.84
N SER A 60 0.87 11.83 1.22
CA SER A 60 -0.01 10.67 1.02
C SER A 60 -1.30 10.80 1.82
N CYS A 61 -1.24 11.28 3.06
CA CYS A 61 -2.42 11.52 3.87
C CYS A 61 -3.32 12.58 3.22
N ALA A 62 -2.75 13.70 2.82
CA ALA A 62 -3.48 14.78 2.13
C ALA A 62 -4.06 14.30 0.79
N GLY A 63 -3.29 13.56 -0.01
CA GLY A 63 -3.74 13.00 -1.29
C GLY A 63 -4.89 12.02 -1.12
N ALA A 64 -4.80 11.10 -0.17
CA ALA A 64 -5.84 10.11 0.09
C ALA A 64 -7.14 10.76 0.59
N LEU A 65 -7.06 11.77 1.46
CA LEU A 65 -8.23 12.47 1.97
C LEU A 65 -8.94 13.31 0.89
N SER A 66 -8.20 13.94 0.00
CA SER A 66 -8.76 14.84 -1.01
C SER A 66 -9.30 14.10 -2.24
N ILE A 67 -8.74 12.94 -2.57
CA ILE A 67 -9.01 12.29 -3.85
C ILE A 67 -10.41 11.69 -3.96
N GLY A 68 -11.01 11.29 -2.83
CA GLY A 68 -12.33 10.69 -2.82
C GLY A 68 -13.39 11.57 -3.48
N ALA A 69 -13.52 12.81 -3.01
CA ALA A 69 -14.45 13.78 -3.56
C ALA A 69 -14.12 14.15 -5.01
N LEU A 70 -12.84 14.33 -5.31
CA LEU A 70 -12.40 14.67 -6.67
C LEU A 70 -12.67 13.53 -7.66
N SER A 71 -12.48 12.27 -7.24
CA SER A 71 -12.74 11.12 -8.11
C SER A 71 -14.23 10.89 -8.38
N ASP A 72 -15.08 11.21 -7.42
CA ASP A 72 -16.53 11.14 -7.60
C ASP A 72 -17.00 12.17 -8.64
N ARG A 73 -16.33 13.32 -8.69
CA ARG A 73 -16.66 14.38 -9.65
C ARG A 73 -16.05 14.15 -11.04
N PHE A 74 -14.78 13.77 -11.11
CA PHE A 74 -14.02 13.71 -12.38
C PHE A 74 -13.79 12.29 -12.91
N GLY A 75 -14.08 11.24 -12.12
CA GLY A 75 -13.85 9.85 -12.47
C GLY A 75 -12.47 9.34 -12.08
N ARG A 76 -12.36 8.02 -11.92
CA ARG A 76 -11.13 7.36 -11.44
C ARG A 76 -9.98 7.49 -12.43
N LYS A 77 -10.26 7.27 -13.71
CA LYS A 77 -9.25 7.29 -14.78
C LYS A 77 -8.50 8.62 -14.88
N LYS A 78 -9.22 9.75 -14.92
CA LYS A 78 -8.61 11.07 -15.05
C LYS A 78 -7.69 11.39 -13.89
N LEU A 79 -8.07 11.00 -12.67
CA LEU A 79 -7.28 11.26 -11.49
C LEU A 79 -6.09 10.30 -11.35
N LEU A 80 -6.18 9.09 -11.89
CA LEU A 80 -4.99 8.23 -12.04
C LEU A 80 -3.95 8.87 -12.96
N ILE A 81 -4.38 9.48 -14.06
CA ILE A 81 -3.49 10.24 -14.95
C ILE A 81 -2.84 11.41 -14.22
N VAL A 82 -3.62 12.18 -13.47
CA VAL A 82 -3.11 13.29 -12.64
C VAL A 82 -2.10 12.78 -11.61
N SER A 83 -2.39 11.67 -10.96
CA SER A 83 -1.47 11.03 -10.00
C SER A 83 -0.14 10.65 -10.66
N ALA A 84 -0.19 10.08 -11.87
CA ALA A 84 1.02 9.73 -12.61
C ALA A 84 1.86 10.96 -12.95
N LEU A 85 1.22 12.07 -13.36
CA LEU A 85 1.90 13.33 -13.64
C LEU A 85 2.56 13.93 -12.39
N LEU A 86 1.86 13.91 -11.25
CA LEU A 86 2.42 14.35 -9.97
C LEU A 86 3.59 13.48 -9.52
N PHE A 87 3.51 12.19 -9.75
CA PHE A 87 4.58 11.26 -9.42
C PHE A 87 5.83 11.54 -10.28
N LEU A 88 5.64 11.80 -11.58
CA LEU A 88 6.73 12.19 -12.48
C LEU A 88 7.41 13.48 -11.98
N LEU A 89 6.62 14.49 -11.66
CA LEU A 89 7.13 15.77 -11.15
C LEU A 89 7.88 15.58 -9.84
N GLY A 90 7.30 14.89 -8.87
CA GLY A 90 7.91 14.63 -7.57
C GLY A 90 9.21 13.84 -7.67
N SER A 91 9.23 12.80 -8.50
CA SER A 91 10.44 11.97 -8.71
C SER A 91 11.56 12.76 -9.35
N GLY A 92 11.27 13.58 -10.35
CA GLY A 92 12.25 14.46 -11.00
C GLY A 92 12.83 15.47 -10.03
N LEU A 93 11.99 16.08 -9.20
CA LEU A 93 12.44 17.04 -8.17
C LEU A 93 13.27 16.37 -7.08
N CYS A 94 12.92 15.16 -6.65
CA CYS A 94 13.73 14.40 -5.69
C CYS A 94 15.11 14.10 -6.25
N ALA A 95 15.19 13.61 -7.48
CA ALA A 95 16.44 13.26 -8.14
C ALA A 95 17.36 14.47 -8.35
N SER A 96 16.80 15.67 -8.55
CA SER A 96 17.52 16.92 -8.76
C SER A 96 17.69 17.77 -7.51
N SER A 97 17.27 17.29 -6.34
CA SER A 97 17.27 18.07 -5.09
C SER A 97 18.68 18.48 -4.67
N THR A 98 18.80 19.71 -4.17
CA THR A 98 20.08 20.32 -3.79
C THR A 98 20.30 20.36 -2.28
N GLY A 99 19.30 20.00 -1.48
CA GLY A 99 19.41 20.02 -0.03
C GLY A 99 18.16 19.46 0.66
N PHE A 100 18.18 19.49 1.98
CA PHE A 100 17.12 18.93 2.83
C PHE A 100 15.73 19.52 2.51
N ALA A 101 15.62 20.85 2.48
CA ALA A 101 14.33 21.51 2.28
C ALA A 101 13.70 21.19 0.93
N MET A 102 14.48 21.19 -0.14
CA MET A 102 13.99 20.83 -1.48
C MET A 102 13.59 19.37 -1.55
N MET A 103 14.36 18.48 -0.94
CA MET A 103 14.04 17.05 -0.87
C MET A 103 12.72 16.81 -0.15
N VAL A 104 12.50 17.45 0.99
CA VAL A 104 11.24 17.34 1.75
C VAL A 104 10.05 17.81 0.92
N CYS A 105 10.16 18.97 0.28
CA CYS A 105 9.08 19.47 -0.58
C CYS A 105 8.78 18.53 -1.75
N ALA A 106 9.81 18.01 -2.39
CA ALA A 106 9.68 17.05 -3.49
C ALA A 106 9.01 15.74 -3.01
N ARG A 107 9.38 15.26 -1.84
CA ARG A 107 8.78 14.07 -1.23
C ARG A 107 7.30 14.27 -0.88
N ILE A 108 6.91 15.45 -0.43
CA ILE A 108 5.50 15.77 -0.17
C ILE A 108 4.69 15.76 -1.46
N ILE A 109 5.21 16.34 -2.55
CA ILE A 109 4.57 16.31 -3.87
C ILE A 109 4.41 14.86 -4.35
N LEU A 110 5.47 14.07 -4.22
CA LEU A 110 5.45 12.65 -4.54
C LEU A 110 4.38 11.92 -3.74
N GLY A 111 4.27 12.25 -2.45
CA GLY A 111 3.27 11.70 -1.55
C GLY A 111 1.84 11.95 -1.98
N LEU A 112 1.53 13.15 -2.48
CA LEU A 112 0.20 13.46 -3.03
C LEU A 112 -0.19 12.45 -4.12
N ALA A 113 0.74 12.13 -5.00
CA ALA A 113 0.53 11.14 -6.06
C ALA A 113 0.33 9.73 -5.50
N VAL A 114 1.17 9.33 -4.56
CA VAL A 114 1.11 7.99 -3.92
C VAL A 114 -0.21 7.82 -3.18
N GLY A 115 -0.59 8.80 -2.35
CA GLY A 115 -1.84 8.75 -1.60
C GLY A 115 -3.06 8.71 -2.50
N ALA A 116 -3.08 9.54 -3.53
CA ALA A 116 -4.16 9.55 -4.53
C ALA A 116 -4.27 8.20 -5.25
N ALA A 117 -3.17 7.67 -5.75
CA ALA A 117 -3.16 6.38 -6.46
C ALA A 117 -3.56 5.22 -5.55
N SER A 118 -3.17 5.25 -4.28
CA SER A 118 -3.52 4.20 -3.31
C SER A 118 -5.01 4.15 -2.99
N ALA A 119 -5.71 5.27 -3.05
CA ALA A 119 -7.16 5.33 -2.87
C ALA A 119 -7.90 5.02 -4.17
N LEU A 120 -7.42 5.53 -5.31
CA LEU A 120 -8.06 5.36 -6.61
C LEU A 120 -7.95 3.94 -7.15
N THR A 121 -6.81 3.30 -7.00
CA THR A 121 -6.54 1.99 -7.62
C THR A 121 -7.46 0.89 -7.06
N PRO A 122 -7.59 0.71 -5.73
CA PRO A 122 -8.54 -0.27 -5.21
C PRO A 122 -9.98 0.02 -5.62
N ALA A 123 -10.40 1.28 -5.62
CA ALA A 123 -11.73 1.67 -6.05
C ALA A 123 -11.98 1.34 -7.52
N TYR A 124 -11.02 1.64 -8.38
CA TYR A 124 -11.10 1.35 -9.81
C TYR A 124 -11.19 -0.17 -10.06
N LEU A 125 -10.33 -0.94 -9.41
CA LEU A 125 -10.34 -2.41 -9.53
C LEU A 125 -11.64 -3.01 -9.02
N ALA A 126 -12.16 -2.52 -7.90
CA ALA A 126 -13.42 -3.01 -7.32
C ALA A 126 -14.62 -2.73 -8.25
N GLU A 127 -14.64 -1.57 -8.90
CA GLU A 127 -15.69 -1.19 -9.85
C GLU A 127 -15.64 -2.04 -11.13
N LEU A 128 -14.49 -2.59 -11.49
CA LEU A 128 -14.32 -3.46 -12.65
C LEU A 128 -14.52 -4.93 -12.35
N ALA A 129 -14.27 -5.37 -11.11
CA ALA A 129 -14.23 -6.79 -10.75
C ALA A 129 -15.62 -7.42 -10.66
N PRO A 130 -15.80 -8.67 -11.15
CA PRO A 130 -17.00 -9.43 -10.88
C PRO A 130 -17.07 -9.85 -9.40
N LYS A 131 -18.28 -10.05 -8.87
CA LYS A 131 -18.50 -10.39 -7.44
C LYS A 131 -17.69 -11.61 -6.98
N GLU A 132 -17.61 -12.63 -7.84
CA GLU A 132 -16.98 -13.92 -7.53
C GLU A 132 -15.47 -13.83 -7.37
N ARG A 133 -14.84 -12.82 -7.98
CA ARG A 133 -13.39 -12.63 -7.99
C ARG A 133 -12.94 -11.32 -7.33
N ARG A 134 -13.85 -10.65 -6.62
CA ARG A 134 -13.56 -9.35 -6.02
C ARG A 134 -12.39 -9.39 -5.03
N GLY A 135 -12.34 -10.41 -4.18
CA GLY A 135 -11.25 -10.59 -3.22
C GLY A 135 -9.88 -10.71 -3.89
N SER A 136 -9.74 -11.66 -4.83
CA SER A 136 -8.49 -11.89 -5.56
C SER A 136 -8.07 -10.68 -6.38
N LEU A 137 -9.00 -10.01 -7.07
CA LEU A 137 -8.69 -8.85 -7.89
C LEU A 137 -8.36 -7.61 -7.04
N SER A 138 -9.00 -7.47 -5.87
CA SER A 138 -8.67 -6.39 -4.93
C SER A 138 -7.26 -6.53 -4.34
N THR A 139 -6.75 -7.76 -4.23
CA THR A 139 -5.38 -7.99 -3.74
C THR A 139 -4.31 -7.67 -4.78
N LEU A 140 -4.67 -7.45 -6.04
CA LEU A 140 -3.69 -7.05 -7.08
C LEU A 140 -2.99 -5.73 -6.73
N PHE A 141 -3.68 -4.82 -6.04
CA PHE A 141 -3.04 -3.60 -5.54
C PHE A 141 -1.86 -3.93 -4.63
N GLN A 142 -2.07 -4.79 -3.63
CA GLN A 142 -1.02 -5.19 -2.69
C GLN A 142 0.10 -5.98 -3.40
N LEU A 143 -0.26 -6.82 -4.37
CA LEU A 143 0.72 -7.54 -5.17
C LEU A 143 1.63 -6.57 -5.95
N MET A 144 1.06 -5.52 -6.53
CA MET A 144 1.83 -4.49 -7.22
C MET A 144 2.68 -3.65 -6.27
N VAL A 145 2.21 -3.44 -5.04
CA VAL A 145 3.01 -2.79 -3.99
C VAL A 145 4.28 -3.61 -3.71
N THR A 146 4.14 -4.89 -3.44
CA THR A 146 5.29 -5.76 -3.12
C THR A 146 6.21 -5.97 -4.33
N PHE A 147 5.66 -6.06 -5.53
CA PHE A 147 6.45 -6.11 -6.76
C PHE A 147 7.25 -4.82 -6.97
N GLY A 148 6.63 -3.67 -6.73
CA GLY A 148 7.30 -2.37 -6.81
C GLY A 148 8.45 -2.24 -5.81
N ILE A 149 8.27 -2.72 -4.59
CA ILE A 149 9.33 -2.76 -3.56
C ILE A 149 10.51 -3.61 -4.05
N LEU A 150 10.24 -4.79 -4.58
CA LEU A 150 11.29 -5.68 -5.08
C LEU A 150 12.05 -5.06 -6.26
N LEU A 151 11.34 -4.49 -7.21
CA LEU A 151 11.97 -3.78 -8.35
C LEU A 151 12.83 -2.60 -7.89
N ALA A 152 12.35 -1.85 -6.89
CA ALA A 152 13.10 -0.73 -6.33
C ALA A 152 14.39 -1.20 -5.66
N TYR A 153 14.34 -2.27 -4.89
CA TYR A 153 15.53 -2.85 -4.28
C TYR A 153 16.56 -3.31 -5.33
N ALA A 154 16.07 -3.97 -6.38
CA ALA A 154 16.92 -4.40 -7.50
C ALA A 154 17.53 -3.19 -8.23
N SER A 155 16.74 -2.15 -8.48
CA SER A 155 17.23 -0.90 -9.10
C SER A 155 18.28 -0.21 -8.25
N ASN A 156 18.08 -0.14 -6.93
CA ASN A 156 19.07 0.41 -6.00
C ASN A 156 20.41 -0.33 -6.11
N LEU A 157 20.34 -1.65 -6.13
CA LEU A 157 21.54 -2.48 -6.26
C LEU A 157 22.26 -2.22 -7.58
N GLY A 158 21.49 -2.06 -8.67
CA GLY A 158 22.07 -1.77 -10.00
C GLY A 158 22.72 -0.40 -10.10
N PHE A 159 22.21 0.60 -9.40
CA PHE A 159 22.77 1.96 -9.44
C PHE A 159 23.83 2.24 -8.38
N LEU A 160 23.92 1.42 -7.34
CA LEU A 160 24.87 1.65 -6.24
C LEU A 160 26.31 1.73 -6.78
N ASN A 161 27.03 2.78 -6.39
CA ASN A 161 28.40 3.07 -6.81
C ASN A 161 28.60 3.33 -8.31
N HIS A 162 27.51 3.50 -9.05
CA HIS A 162 27.56 3.87 -10.47
C HIS A 162 27.16 5.33 -10.63
N ASN A 163 28.17 6.21 -10.65
CA ASN A 163 27.96 7.64 -10.85
C ASN A 163 27.94 7.97 -12.35
N LEU A 164 26.93 7.47 -13.04
CA LEU A 164 26.79 7.64 -14.49
C LEU A 164 26.72 9.12 -14.87
N PHE A 165 27.47 9.51 -15.88
CA PHE A 165 27.57 10.90 -16.37
C PHE A 165 27.99 11.91 -15.28
N GLY A 166 28.74 11.46 -14.27
CA GLY A 166 29.17 12.31 -13.15
C GLY A 166 28.07 12.65 -12.15
N ILE A 167 26.90 12.02 -12.27
CA ILE A 167 25.74 12.22 -11.38
C ILE A 167 25.77 11.16 -10.30
N ARG A 168 25.56 11.56 -9.04
CA ARG A 168 25.56 10.64 -7.90
C ARG A 168 24.56 9.51 -8.05
N ASP A 169 24.90 8.33 -7.54
CA ASP A 169 24.11 7.11 -7.62
C ASP A 169 22.70 7.24 -7.02
N TRP A 170 22.54 7.90 -5.87
CA TRP A 170 21.23 8.07 -5.26
C TRP A 170 20.28 8.91 -6.13
N ARG A 171 20.80 9.80 -6.97
CA ARG A 171 19.98 10.58 -7.91
C ARG A 171 19.41 9.68 -9.01
N TRP A 172 20.20 8.72 -9.48
CA TRP A 172 19.72 7.71 -10.43
C TRP A 172 18.70 6.77 -9.79
N MET A 173 18.92 6.39 -8.52
CA MET A 173 17.95 5.59 -7.76
C MET A 173 16.60 6.28 -7.70
N LEU A 174 16.55 7.53 -7.23
CA LEU A 174 15.30 8.30 -7.15
C LEU A 174 14.72 8.60 -8.54
N GLY A 175 15.54 8.88 -9.52
CA GLY A 175 15.11 9.12 -10.91
C GLY A 175 14.52 7.91 -11.60
N SER A 176 14.90 6.69 -11.19
CA SER A 176 14.35 5.46 -11.76
C SER A 176 12.85 5.31 -11.51
N ALA A 177 12.29 6.02 -10.54
CA ALA A 177 10.85 6.07 -10.27
C ALA A 177 10.06 6.70 -11.43
N LEU A 178 10.72 7.43 -12.33
CA LEU A 178 10.09 7.95 -13.55
C LEU A 178 9.55 6.84 -14.45
N VAL A 179 10.15 5.65 -14.43
CA VAL A 179 9.71 4.51 -15.26
C VAL A 179 8.34 3.99 -14.84
N PRO A 180 8.09 3.59 -13.58
CA PRO A 180 6.74 3.17 -13.18
C PRO A 180 5.71 4.28 -13.30
N ALA A 181 6.10 5.54 -13.09
CA ALA A 181 5.21 6.68 -13.29
C ALA A 181 4.79 6.83 -14.76
N ALA A 182 5.73 6.68 -15.69
CA ALA A 182 5.44 6.70 -17.13
C ALA A 182 4.53 5.54 -17.53
N LEU A 183 4.76 4.34 -16.98
CA LEU A 183 3.90 3.17 -17.22
C LEU A 183 2.47 3.42 -16.72
N LEU A 184 2.31 4.01 -15.55
CA LEU A 184 0.96 4.36 -15.05
C LEU A 184 0.30 5.40 -15.93
N LEU A 185 1.05 6.39 -16.41
CA LEU A 185 0.52 7.41 -17.32
C LEU A 185 0.02 6.79 -18.62
N LEU A 186 0.82 5.93 -19.24
CA LEU A 186 0.44 5.19 -20.44
C LEU A 186 -0.78 4.30 -20.17
N GLY A 187 -0.76 3.55 -19.06
CA GLY A 187 -1.88 2.73 -18.64
C GLY A 187 -3.14 3.54 -18.45
N GLY A 188 -3.07 4.67 -17.75
CA GLY A 188 -4.20 5.56 -17.54
C GLY A 188 -4.80 6.11 -18.83
N LEU A 189 -3.97 6.41 -19.82
CA LEU A 189 -4.43 6.85 -21.13
C LEU A 189 -5.13 5.76 -21.94
N LEU A 190 -4.73 4.49 -21.73
CA LEU A 190 -5.26 3.34 -22.46
C LEU A 190 -6.43 2.65 -21.76
N LEU A 191 -6.54 2.80 -20.43
CA LEU A 191 -7.58 2.15 -19.63
C LEU A 191 -8.96 2.76 -19.91
N PRO A 192 -10.03 1.94 -19.88
CA PRO A 192 -11.39 2.45 -19.98
C PRO A 192 -11.81 3.14 -18.68
N ALA A 193 -12.77 4.08 -18.78
CA ALA A 193 -13.46 4.57 -17.61
C ALA A 193 -14.27 3.43 -16.98
N SER A 194 -14.45 3.43 -15.64
CA SER A 194 -15.23 2.39 -14.99
C SER A 194 -16.71 2.47 -15.40
N PRO A 195 -17.43 1.34 -15.50
CA PRO A 195 -18.86 1.34 -15.81
C PRO A 195 -19.67 2.22 -14.85
N ARG A 196 -19.33 2.19 -13.56
CA ARG A 196 -20.00 2.98 -12.54
C ARG A 196 -19.83 4.49 -12.76
N SER A 197 -18.62 4.93 -13.09
CA SER A 197 -18.33 6.31 -13.44
C SER A 197 -19.09 6.76 -14.68
N LEU A 198 -19.16 5.90 -15.69
CA LEU A 198 -19.91 6.18 -16.92
C LEU A 198 -21.42 6.31 -16.68
N VAL A 199 -21.98 5.43 -15.85
CA VAL A 199 -23.40 5.50 -15.46
C VAL A 199 -23.69 6.80 -14.70
N ASN A 200 -22.81 7.20 -13.78
CA ASN A 200 -22.96 8.44 -13.03
C ASN A 200 -22.94 9.69 -13.94
N LYS A 201 -22.26 9.61 -15.08
CA LYS A 201 -22.24 10.67 -16.10
C LYS A 201 -23.38 10.56 -17.12
N GLY A 202 -24.24 9.57 -16.99
CA GLY A 202 -25.33 9.33 -17.93
C GLY A 202 -24.93 8.61 -19.23
N ASP A 203 -23.68 8.15 -19.33
CA ASP A 203 -23.17 7.46 -20.52
C ASP A 203 -23.34 5.94 -20.38
N THR A 204 -24.58 5.46 -20.48
CA THR A 204 -24.90 4.03 -20.33
C THR A 204 -24.42 3.20 -21.51
N ARG A 205 -24.31 3.77 -22.68
CA ARG A 205 -23.86 3.07 -23.89
C ARG A 205 -22.40 2.62 -23.75
N ASN A 206 -21.51 3.51 -23.32
CA ASN A 206 -20.12 3.17 -23.10
C ASN A 206 -19.93 2.29 -21.87
N ALA A 207 -20.77 2.45 -20.84
CA ALA A 207 -20.80 1.54 -19.69
C ALA A 207 -21.08 0.09 -20.12
N PHE A 208 -22.04 -0.11 -21.00
CA PHE A 208 -22.35 -1.42 -21.57
C PHE A 208 -21.17 -2.00 -22.36
N LYS A 209 -20.50 -1.17 -23.18
CA LYS A 209 -19.33 -1.59 -23.95
C LYS A 209 -18.18 -2.03 -23.06
N VAL A 210 -17.89 -1.28 -21.99
CA VAL A 210 -16.83 -1.61 -21.04
C VAL A 210 -17.15 -2.89 -20.30
N LEU A 211 -18.40 -3.06 -19.82
CA LEU A 211 -18.83 -4.30 -19.17
C LEU A 211 -18.69 -5.51 -20.09
N THR A 212 -19.07 -5.40 -21.36
CA THR A 212 -18.90 -6.46 -22.33
C THR A 212 -17.42 -6.83 -22.51
N LEU A 213 -16.54 -5.86 -22.48
CA LEU A 213 -15.09 -6.05 -22.62
C LEU A 213 -14.47 -6.77 -21.41
N ILE A 214 -14.89 -6.42 -20.19
CA ILE A 214 -14.31 -6.96 -18.96
C ILE A 214 -15.00 -8.23 -18.44
N ARG A 215 -16.19 -8.56 -18.95
CA ARG A 215 -16.93 -9.78 -18.62
C ARG A 215 -16.73 -10.81 -19.73
N LYS A 216 -15.59 -11.48 -19.73
CA LYS A 216 -15.32 -12.58 -20.66
C LYS A 216 -16.31 -13.72 -20.45
N ASP A 217 -16.76 -14.32 -21.56
CA ASP A 217 -17.59 -15.53 -21.59
C ASP A 217 -18.97 -15.35 -20.93
N VAL A 218 -19.43 -14.11 -20.77
CA VAL A 218 -20.75 -13.79 -20.23
C VAL A 218 -21.66 -13.33 -21.35
N ASP A 219 -22.89 -13.84 -21.34
CA ASP A 219 -23.93 -13.48 -22.30
C ASP A 219 -24.30 -11.98 -22.16
N GLN A 220 -24.65 -11.34 -23.28
CA GLN A 220 -25.08 -9.94 -23.30
C GLN A 220 -26.30 -9.68 -22.39
N THR A 221 -27.16 -10.65 -22.18
CA THR A 221 -28.28 -10.56 -21.25
C THR A 221 -27.79 -10.38 -19.82
N GLN A 222 -26.75 -11.12 -19.41
CA GLN A 222 -26.13 -11.00 -18.10
C GLN A 222 -25.45 -9.66 -17.90
N VAL A 223 -24.79 -9.15 -18.94
CA VAL A 223 -24.16 -7.83 -18.94
C VAL A 223 -25.22 -6.73 -18.76
N GLN A 224 -26.37 -6.86 -19.44
CA GLN A 224 -27.47 -5.90 -19.30
C GLN A 224 -28.08 -5.92 -17.89
N ILE A 225 -28.20 -7.10 -17.29
CA ILE A 225 -28.67 -7.24 -15.90
C ILE A 225 -27.73 -6.51 -14.95
N GLU A 226 -26.42 -6.72 -15.09
CA GLU A 226 -25.42 -6.05 -14.26
C GLU A 226 -25.44 -4.53 -14.45
N LEU A 227 -25.61 -4.05 -15.69
CA LEU A 227 -25.74 -2.63 -15.98
C LEU A 227 -26.99 -2.04 -15.31
N ASP A 228 -28.11 -2.75 -15.34
CA ASP A 228 -29.36 -2.31 -14.69
C ASP A 228 -29.20 -2.24 -13.16
N GLU A 229 -28.47 -3.18 -12.57
CA GLU A 229 -28.12 -3.16 -11.15
C GLU A 229 -27.28 -1.93 -10.80
N ILE A 230 -26.28 -1.59 -11.62
CA ILE A 230 -25.41 -0.40 -11.43
C ILE A 230 -26.26 0.86 -11.53
N LYS A 231 -27.18 0.95 -12.51
CA LYS A 231 -28.10 2.08 -12.65
C LYS A 231 -29.00 2.25 -11.44
N ALA A 232 -29.52 1.14 -10.91
CA ALA A 232 -30.41 1.15 -9.74
C ALA A 232 -29.68 1.68 -8.49
N VAL A 233 -28.44 1.24 -8.27
CA VAL A 233 -27.59 1.73 -7.16
C VAL A 233 -27.28 3.21 -7.33
N ALA A 234 -26.94 3.65 -8.54
CA ALA A 234 -26.66 5.06 -8.82
C ALA A 234 -27.87 5.97 -8.57
N ALA A 235 -29.08 5.48 -8.86
CA ALA A 235 -30.32 6.22 -8.62
C ALA A 235 -30.66 6.34 -7.13
N GLN A 236 -30.18 5.41 -6.30
CA GLN A 236 -30.42 5.39 -4.85
C GLN A 236 -29.30 6.08 -4.05
N ASP A 237 -28.31 6.68 -4.71
CA ASP A 237 -27.11 7.22 -4.09
C ASP A 237 -27.45 8.40 -3.18
N THR A 238 -27.81 8.10 -1.93
CA THR A 238 -27.83 9.07 -0.84
C THR A 238 -26.43 9.11 -0.25
N LYS A 239 -25.63 10.07 -0.68
CA LYS A 239 -24.30 10.28 -0.10
C LYS A 239 -24.42 10.71 1.34
N GLY A 240 -24.13 9.81 2.26
CA GLY A 240 -24.02 10.13 3.67
C GLY A 240 -22.78 10.98 3.95
N GLY A 241 -22.91 12.02 4.75
CA GLY A 241 -21.79 12.84 5.19
C GLY A 241 -21.05 12.25 6.38
N VAL A 242 -20.02 12.96 6.85
CA VAL A 242 -19.21 12.57 8.02
C VAL A 242 -20.09 12.38 9.27
N ARG A 243 -21.09 13.23 9.45
CA ARG A 243 -22.01 13.13 10.59
C ARG A 243 -22.76 11.79 10.57
N GLU A 244 -23.21 11.34 9.42
CA GLU A 244 -23.91 10.06 9.28
C GLU A 244 -22.97 8.89 9.55
N LEU A 245 -21.72 8.96 9.10
CA LEU A 245 -20.70 7.96 9.40
C LEU A 245 -20.56 7.71 10.89
N PHE A 246 -20.44 8.79 11.68
CA PHE A 246 -20.34 8.69 13.15
C PHE A 246 -21.65 8.25 13.80
N ARG A 247 -22.79 8.51 13.18
CA ARG A 247 -24.09 8.13 13.72
C ARG A 247 -24.41 6.65 13.54
N ILE A 248 -24.17 6.10 12.33
CA ILE A 248 -24.67 4.76 11.98
C ILE A 248 -23.57 3.71 11.90
N ALA A 249 -22.31 4.08 11.73
CA ALA A 249 -21.22 3.17 11.41
C ALA A 249 -20.07 3.22 12.41
N ARG A 250 -20.32 3.56 13.67
CA ARG A 250 -19.28 3.59 14.73
C ARG A 250 -18.51 2.28 14.87
N PRO A 251 -19.15 1.11 14.95
CA PRO A 251 -18.39 -0.15 15.08
C PRO A 251 -17.50 -0.41 13.87
N ALA A 252 -18.00 -0.15 12.68
CA ALA A 252 -17.22 -0.28 11.44
C ALA A 252 -16.04 0.69 11.41
N LEU A 253 -16.26 1.94 11.84
CA LEU A 253 -15.21 2.96 11.89
C LEU A 253 -14.11 2.58 12.89
N VAL A 254 -14.46 2.12 14.08
CA VAL A 254 -13.51 1.64 15.09
C VAL A 254 -12.71 0.46 14.56
N ALA A 255 -13.38 -0.51 13.94
CA ALA A 255 -12.72 -1.67 13.34
C ALA A 255 -11.76 -1.25 12.22
N ALA A 256 -12.18 -0.38 11.31
CA ALA A 256 -11.38 0.08 10.18
C ALA A 256 -10.14 0.86 10.64
N ILE A 257 -10.30 1.82 11.52
CA ILE A 257 -9.20 2.61 12.07
C ILE A 257 -8.23 1.70 12.82
N GLY A 258 -8.74 0.80 13.65
CA GLY A 258 -7.92 -0.14 14.40
C GLY A 258 -7.13 -1.09 13.52
N ILE A 259 -7.77 -1.66 12.49
CA ILE A 259 -7.10 -2.53 11.51
C ILE A 259 -5.96 -1.79 10.82
N MET A 260 -6.22 -0.57 10.36
CA MET A 260 -5.25 0.22 9.63
C MET A 260 -4.10 0.71 10.51
N LEU A 261 -4.39 1.09 11.75
CA LEU A 261 -3.35 1.46 12.71
C LEU A 261 -2.47 0.26 13.08
N PHE A 262 -3.07 -0.89 13.38
CA PHE A 262 -2.29 -2.09 13.70
C PHE A 262 -1.44 -2.55 12.54
N GLN A 263 -1.93 -2.45 11.31
CA GLN A 263 -1.13 -2.77 10.13
C GLN A 263 0.19 -1.97 10.13
N GLN A 264 0.18 -0.73 10.59
CA GLN A 264 1.36 0.12 10.63
C GLN A 264 2.15 -0.01 11.94
N LEU A 265 1.47 -0.15 13.07
CA LEU A 265 2.12 -0.25 14.38
C LEU A 265 2.94 -1.53 14.54
N VAL A 266 2.67 -2.57 13.75
CA VAL A 266 3.54 -3.76 13.70
C VAL A 266 4.87 -3.49 12.99
N GLY A 267 5.05 -2.32 12.41
CA GLY A 267 6.32 -1.79 11.95
C GLY A 267 6.71 -2.10 10.51
N ILE A 268 5.81 -2.65 9.71
CA ILE A 268 6.14 -3.17 8.37
C ILE A 268 6.82 -2.14 7.47
N ASN A 269 6.24 -0.97 7.33
CA ASN A 269 6.78 0.02 6.39
C ASN A 269 8.09 0.63 6.89
N SER A 270 8.22 0.87 8.19
CA SER A 270 9.49 1.34 8.74
C SER A 270 10.60 0.31 8.56
N VAL A 271 10.31 -0.97 8.73
CA VAL A 271 11.28 -2.03 8.46
C VAL A 271 11.69 -2.02 6.99
N ILE A 272 10.74 -1.93 6.07
CA ILE A 272 11.03 -1.88 4.64
C ILE A 272 11.82 -0.62 4.26
N TYR A 273 11.44 0.55 4.79
CA TYR A 273 12.14 1.81 4.53
C TYR A 273 13.59 1.79 5.01
N PHE A 274 13.83 1.20 6.17
CA PHE A 274 15.11 1.30 6.84
C PHE A 274 15.87 -0.04 6.92
N LEU A 275 15.46 -1.03 6.14
CA LEU A 275 16.09 -2.35 6.16
C LEU A 275 17.61 -2.29 5.93
N PRO A 276 18.13 -1.54 4.92
CA PRO A 276 19.59 -1.38 4.79
C PRO A 276 20.20 -0.70 6.02
N GLN A 277 19.56 0.32 6.60
CA GLN A 277 20.05 1.02 7.79
C GLN A 277 20.17 0.06 8.99
N VAL A 278 19.24 -0.87 9.15
CA VAL A 278 19.27 -1.88 10.22
C VAL A 278 20.56 -2.71 10.15
N PHE A 279 20.95 -3.14 8.95
CA PHE A 279 22.15 -3.96 8.78
C PHE A 279 23.45 -3.15 8.76
N ILE A 280 23.40 -1.92 8.26
CA ILE A 280 24.56 -1.00 8.31
C ILE A 280 24.83 -0.57 9.74
N LYS A 281 23.84 -0.02 10.45
CA LYS A 281 23.99 0.53 11.80
C LYS A 281 24.02 -0.57 12.87
N GLY A 282 23.20 -1.59 12.72
CA GLY A 282 23.08 -2.68 13.72
C GLY A 282 24.17 -3.73 13.63
N PHE A 283 24.69 -4.02 12.45
CA PHE A 283 25.62 -5.13 12.20
C PHE A 283 26.90 -4.72 11.46
N GLY A 284 27.04 -3.45 11.09
CA GLY A 284 28.23 -2.97 10.43
C GLY A 284 28.40 -3.43 8.98
N PHE A 285 27.33 -3.80 8.30
CA PHE A 285 27.38 -4.26 6.90
C PHE A 285 27.78 -3.11 5.97
N PRO A 286 28.58 -3.41 4.90
CA PRO A 286 28.70 -2.50 3.78
C PRO A 286 27.35 -2.25 3.12
N GLU A 287 27.18 -1.10 2.48
CA GLU A 287 25.90 -0.73 1.83
C GLU A 287 25.47 -1.76 0.79
N GLY A 288 26.38 -2.29 -0.01
CA GLY A 288 26.08 -3.30 -1.02
C GLY A 288 25.50 -4.57 -0.42
N ASP A 289 26.08 -5.08 0.67
CA ASP A 289 25.58 -6.26 1.35
C ASP A 289 24.21 -6.02 1.98
N ALA A 290 24.00 -4.84 2.57
CA ALA A 290 22.73 -4.46 3.15
C ALA A 290 21.61 -4.39 2.09
N ILE A 291 21.90 -3.87 0.90
CA ILE A 291 20.94 -3.84 -0.21
C ILE A 291 20.65 -5.24 -0.73
N TRP A 292 21.65 -6.13 -0.79
CA TRP A 292 21.42 -7.54 -1.14
C TRP A 292 20.45 -8.23 -0.17
N VAL A 293 20.60 -7.98 1.13
CA VAL A 293 19.65 -8.46 2.14
C VAL A 293 18.24 -7.94 1.84
N SER A 294 18.13 -6.68 1.50
CA SER A 294 16.84 -6.06 1.14
C SER A 294 16.21 -6.74 -0.08
N VAL A 295 16.98 -7.06 -1.11
CA VAL A 295 16.49 -7.82 -2.29
C VAL A 295 15.94 -9.17 -1.86
N GLY A 296 16.66 -9.92 -1.04
CA GLY A 296 16.21 -11.22 -0.53
C GLY A 296 14.89 -11.12 0.26
N ILE A 297 14.78 -10.16 1.14
CA ILE A 297 13.56 -9.89 1.91
C ILE A 297 12.41 -9.46 0.96
N GLY A 298 12.71 -8.65 -0.04
CA GLY A 298 11.74 -8.25 -1.07
C GLY A 298 11.18 -9.44 -1.84
N VAL A 299 12.01 -10.43 -2.17
CA VAL A 299 11.57 -11.69 -2.80
C VAL A 299 10.60 -12.45 -1.88
N VAL A 300 10.94 -12.58 -0.60
CA VAL A 300 10.06 -13.23 0.38
C VAL A 300 8.71 -12.51 0.45
N ASN A 301 8.72 -11.20 0.52
CA ASN A 301 7.51 -10.37 0.56
C ASN A 301 6.64 -10.58 -0.68
N PHE A 302 7.23 -10.52 -1.86
CA PHE A 302 6.52 -10.68 -3.13
C PHE A 302 5.92 -12.08 -3.29
N VAL A 303 6.71 -13.13 -3.04
CA VAL A 303 6.24 -14.53 -3.13
C VAL A 303 5.12 -14.79 -2.13
N SER A 304 5.27 -14.30 -0.90
CA SER A 304 4.25 -14.43 0.14
C SER A 304 2.94 -13.73 -0.25
N THR A 305 3.02 -12.58 -0.91
CA THR A 305 1.85 -11.85 -1.39
C THR A 305 1.17 -12.58 -2.55
N ILE A 306 1.93 -13.24 -3.43
CA ILE A 306 1.37 -14.11 -4.47
C ILE A 306 0.53 -15.22 -3.83
N VAL A 307 1.09 -15.90 -2.83
CA VAL A 307 0.37 -16.96 -2.10
C VAL A 307 -0.91 -16.39 -1.48
N ALA A 308 -0.84 -15.24 -0.81
CA ALA A 308 -1.99 -14.59 -0.22
C ALA A 308 -3.08 -14.30 -1.25
N THR A 309 -2.72 -13.80 -2.42
CA THR A 309 -3.66 -13.51 -3.52
C THR A 309 -4.38 -14.77 -3.97
N LEU A 310 -3.68 -15.89 -4.06
CA LEU A 310 -4.26 -17.16 -4.50
C LEU A 310 -5.22 -17.79 -3.47
N ILE A 311 -4.99 -17.54 -2.18
CA ILE A 311 -5.76 -18.18 -1.09
C ILE A 311 -6.76 -17.25 -0.40
N MET A 312 -6.86 -16.00 -0.82
CA MET A 312 -7.64 -14.97 -0.12
C MET A 312 -9.09 -15.36 0.16
N ASP A 313 -9.74 -16.02 -0.79
CA ASP A 313 -11.15 -16.38 -0.68
C ASP A 313 -11.39 -17.76 -0.04
N ARG A 314 -10.33 -18.51 0.29
CA ARG A 314 -10.41 -19.86 0.84
C ARG A 314 -10.49 -19.92 2.36
N PHE A 315 -9.93 -18.92 3.05
CA PHE A 315 -9.79 -18.94 4.50
C PHE A 315 -10.52 -17.76 5.14
N PRO A 316 -11.02 -17.91 6.40
CA PRO A 316 -11.64 -16.80 7.13
C PRO A 316 -10.64 -15.66 7.37
N ARG A 317 -11.09 -14.42 7.18
CA ARG A 317 -10.23 -13.22 7.36
C ARG A 317 -9.64 -13.15 8.77
N LYS A 318 -10.49 -13.38 9.79
CA LYS A 318 -10.03 -13.32 11.18
C LYS A 318 -8.98 -14.38 11.50
N GLY A 319 -9.19 -15.60 11.03
CA GLY A 319 -8.23 -16.70 11.23
C GLY A 319 -6.88 -16.40 10.61
N VAL A 320 -6.84 -15.86 9.41
CA VAL A 320 -5.59 -15.50 8.73
C VAL A 320 -4.90 -14.35 9.43
N LEU A 321 -5.64 -13.32 9.87
CA LEU A 321 -5.07 -12.21 10.64
C LEU A 321 -4.43 -12.68 11.93
N ILE A 322 -5.09 -13.56 12.66
CA ILE A 322 -4.57 -14.13 13.93
C ILE A 322 -3.31 -14.95 13.66
N PHE A 323 -3.33 -15.80 12.62
CA PHE A 323 -2.17 -16.58 12.21
C PHE A 323 -0.96 -15.68 11.92
N GLY A 324 -1.18 -14.64 11.11
CA GLY A 324 -0.13 -13.67 10.79
C GLY A 324 0.38 -12.93 12.02
N SER A 325 -0.50 -12.54 12.93
CA SER A 325 -0.13 -11.88 14.19
C SER A 325 0.72 -12.80 15.08
N ILE A 326 0.39 -14.08 15.15
CA ILE A 326 1.18 -15.07 15.93
C ILE A 326 2.57 -15.21 15.31
N VAL A 327 2.66 -15.39 14.00
CA VAL A 327 3.96 -15.52 13.30
C VAL A 327 4.82 -14.27 13.53
N MET A 328 4.24 -13.08 13.39
CA MET A 328 4.95 -11.82 13.63
C MET A 328 5.40 -11.70 15.08
N THR A 329 4.52 -11.99 16.04
CA THR A 329 4.83 -11.88 17.47
C THR A 329 5.98 -12.80 17.87
N VAL A 330 5.92 -14.06 17.46
CA VAL A 330 6.96 -15.05 17.77
C VAL A 330 8.29 -14.66 17.12
N SER A 331 8.27 -14.31 15.85
CA SER A 331 9.47 -13.89 15.10
C SER A 331 10.15 -12.70 15.75
N LEU A 332 9.37 -11.66 16.06
CA LEU A 332 9.90 -10.42 16.66
C LEU A 332 10.36 -10.62 18.10
N ALA A 333 9.65 -11.43 18.88
CA ALA A 333 10.05 -11.73 20.26
C ALA A 333 11.38 -12.49 20.30
N VAL A 334 11.54 -13.51 19.47
CA VAL A 334 12.79 -14.28 19.39
C VAL A 334 13.92 -13.38 18.91
N LEU A 335 13.68 -12.56 17.89
CA LEU A 335 14.67 -11.60 17.37
C LEU A 335 15.12 -10.62 18.45
N ALA A 336 14.18 -10.04 19.19
CA ALA A 336 14.47 -9.07 20.24
C ALA A 336 15.29 -9.71 21.36
N VAL A 337 14.88 -10.88 21.86
CA VAL A 337 15.57 -11.60 22.93
C VAL A 337 16.99 -11.95 22.50
N MET A 338 17.17 -12.50 21.30
CA MET A 338 18.50 -12.84 20.78
C MET A 338 19.43 -11.64 20.73
N ASN A 339 18.96 -10.51 20.24
CA ASN A 339 19.79 -9.32 20.08
C ASN A 339 20.09 -8.61 21.40
N PHE A 340 19.23 -8.76 22.43
CA PHE A 340 19.51 -8.20 23.76
C PHE A 340 20.44 -9.10 24.59
N VAL A 341 20.34 -10.42 24.47
CA VAL A 341 21.03 -11.36 25.32
C VAL A 341 22.27 -11.95 24.65
N GLY A 342 22.25 -12.12 23.33
CA GLY A 342 23.30 -12.75 22.57
C GLY A 342 24.41 -11.82 22.12
N ASP A 343 25.44 -12.40 21.49
CA ASP A 343 26.52 -11.65 20.85
C ASP A 343 26.05 -11.14 19.48
N VAL A 344 25.82 -9.84 19.38
CA VAL A 344 25.34 -9.17 18.15
C VAL A 344 26.26 -9.45 16.96
N ALA A 345 27.57 -9.64 17.19
CA ALA A 345 28.53 -9.88 16.10
C ALA A 345 28.22 -11.14 15.28
N VAL A 346 27.51 -12.13 15.84
CA VAL A 346 27.19 -13.41 15.15
C VAL A 346 25.70 -13.54 14.82
N LEU A 347 24.89 -12.52 15.08
CA LEU A 347 23.43 -12.60 14.97
C LEU A 347 22.86 -12.04 13.66
N ALA A 348 23.69 -11.56 12.73
CA ALA A 348 23.19 -10.97 11.49
C ALA A 348 22.32 -11.94 10.69
N VAL A 349 22.79 -13.16 10.43
CA VAL A 349 22.04 -14.16 9.65
C VAL A 349 20.77 -14.63 10.39
N PRO A 350 20.81 -15.00 11.68
CA PRO A 350 19.59 -15.31 12.42
C PRO A 350 18.57 -14.16 12.39
N THR A 351 19.02 -12.92 12.50
CA THR A 351 18.14 -11.75 12.43
C THR A 351 17.48 -11.62 11.06
N MET A 352 18.23 -11.82 9.97
CA MET A 352 17.69 -11.86 8.61
C MET A 352 16.56 -12.89 8.46
N ILE A 353 16.80 -14.11 8.97
CA ILE A 353 15.83 -15.22 8.90
C ILE A 353 14.55 -14.84 9.64
N LEU A 354 14.67 -14.27 10.84
CA LEU A 354 13.52 -13.87 11.64
C LEU A 354 12.76 -12.70 11.01
N ILE A 355 13.45 -11.74 10.40
CA ILE A 355 12.81 -10.67 9.62
C ILE A 355 12.05 -11.28 8.43
N ALA A 356 12.62 -12.28 7.76
CA ALA A 356 11.93 -12.96 6.65
C ALA A 356 10.64 -13.64 7.12
N PHE A 357 10.63 -14.31 8.26
CA PHE A 357 9.41 -14.89 8.85
C PHE A 357 8.39 -13.83 9.24
N TYR A 358 8.84 -12.74 9.83
CA TYR A 358 7.99 -11.60 10.16
C TYR A 358 7.31 -11.02 8.90
N ILE A 359 8.07 -10.81 7.84
CA ILE A 359 7.57 -10.31 6.55
C ILE A 359 6.58 -11.31 5.94
N LEU A 360 6.88 -12.59 5.96
CA LEU A 360 5.98 -13.64 5.49
C LEU A 360 4.65 -13.61 6.25
N GLY A 361 4.70 -13.56 7.57
CA GLY A 361 3.50 -13.48 8.41
C GLY A 361 2.63 -12.26 8.09
N PHE A 362 3.25 -11.11 7.86
CA PHE A 362 2.55 -9.90 7.45
C PHE A 362 1.97 -10.01 6.04
N ALA A 363 2.77 -10.43 5.08
CA ALA A 363 2.40 -10.44 3.66
C ALA A 363 1.26 -11.40 3.34
N VAL A 364 1.13 -12.51 4.08
CA VAL A 364 0.01 -13.45 3.89
C VAL A 364 -1.26 -13.02 4.62
N SER A 365 -1.21 -12.06 5.51
CA SER A 365 -2.31 -11.71 6.40
C SER A 365 -2.65 -10.21 6.38
N TRP A 366 -2.02 -9.43 7.24
CA TRP A 366 -2.34 -8.03 7.48
C TRP A 366 -2.15 -7.14 6.25
N GLY A 367 -1.16 -7.44 5.42
CA GLY A 367 -0.90 -6.65 4.22
C GLY A 367 -2.14 -6.53 3.33
N PRO A 368 -2.61 -7.63 2.73
CA PRO A 368 -3.76 -7.57 1.84
C PRO A 368 -5.10 -7.45 2.57
N ILE A 369 -5.31 -8.15 3.68
CA ILE A 369 -6.63 -8.26 4.33
C ILE A 369 -7.11 -6.91 4.89
N ALA A 370 -6.22 -6.09 5.42
CA ALA A 370 -6.61 -4.77 5.95
C ALA A 370 -7.32 -3.93 4.88
N TRP A 371 -6.77 -3.89 3.68
CA TRP A 371 -7.35 -3.14 2.55
C TRP A 371 -8.65 -3.76 2.06
N VAL A 372 -8.75 -5.09 2.04
CA VAL A 372 -9.99 -5.79 1.69
C VAL A 372 -11.10 -5.45 2.68
N LEU A 373 -10.81 -5.53 3.97
CA LEU A 373 -11.80 -5.31 5.03
C LEU A 373 -12.37 -3.89 5.03
N ILE A 374 -11.55 -2.87 4.85
CA ILE A 374 -12.07 -1.49 4.85
C ILE A 374 -13.03 -1.22 3.68
N GLY A 375 -12.92 -1.97 2.61
CA GLY A 375 -13.86 -1.91 1.51
C GLY A 375 -15.16 -2.67 1.74
N GLU A 376 -15.21 -3.57 2.73
CA GLU A 376 -16.33 -4.47 2.96
C GLU A 376 -17.20 -4.13 4.17
N ILE A 377 -16.64 -3.47 5.19
CA ILE A 377 -17.31 -3.36 6.52
C ILE A 377 -18.22 -2.15 6.67
N PHE A 378 -18.14 -1.17 5.78
CA PHE A 378 -18.97 0.04 5.88
C PHE A 378 -20.29 -0.10 5.15
N PRO A 379 -21.39 0.49 5.70
CA PRO A 379 -22.63 0.65 4.94
C PRO A 379 -22.40 1.41 3.64
N LEU A 380 -23.18 1.10 2.61
CA LEU A 380 -23.01 1.69 1.27
C LEU A 380 -23.06 3.22 1.30
N SER A 381 -23.97 3.81 2.08
CA SER A 381 -24.14 5.27 2.16
C SER A 381 -22.90 6.03 2.67
N VAL A 382 -22.06 5.38 3.47
CA VAL A 382 -20.86 5.99 4.08
C VAL A 382 -19.56 5.25 3.74
N ARG A 383 -19.61 4.31 2.80
CA ARG A 383 -18.46 3.46 2.46
C ARG A 383 -17.26 4.26 1.97
N GLY A 384 -17.46 5.21 1.09
CA GLY A 384 -16.38 6.04 0.56
C GLY A 384 -15.70 6.87 1.65
N ILE A 385 -16.48 7.53 2.49
CA ILE A 385 -15.98 8.34 3.61
C ILE A 385 -15.32 7.45 4.66
N GLY A 386 -15.94 6.34 5.00
CA GLY A 386 -15.38 5.37 5.96
C GLY A 386 -14.03 4.83 5.51
N SER A 387 -13.93 4.42 4.25
CA SER A 387 -12.68 3.97 3.66
C SER A 387 -11.60 5.06 3.65
N SER A 388 -11.97 6.32 3.43
CA SER A 388 -11.06 7.46 3.50
C SER A 388 -10.48 7.65 4.90
N PHE A 389 -11.30 7.54 5.95
CA PHE A 389 -10.83 7.60 7.34
C PHE A 389 -9.89 6.44 7.67
N GLY A 390 -10.21 5.22 7.21
CA GLY A 390 -9.33 4.07 7.37
C GLY A 390 -7.99 4.27 6.69
N SER A 391 -7.99 4.72 5.45
CA SER A 391 -6.76 5.02 4.69
C SER A 391 -5.94 6.12 5.34
N ALA A 392 -6.59 7.20 5.81
CA ALA A 392 -5.91 8.29 6.52
C ALA A 392 -5.26 7.79 7.81
N ALA A 393 -5.93 6.92 8.57
CA ALA A 393 -5.37 6.30 9.77
C ALA A 393 -4.12 5.46 9.44
N ASN A 394 -4.16 4.73 8.32
CA ASN A 394 -3.02 3.95 7.83
C ASN A 394 -1.82 4.84 7.54
N TRP A 395 -2.00 5.90 6.78
CA TRP A 395 -0.92 6.84 6.45
C TRP A 395 -0.38 7.57 7.67
N LEU A 396 -1.26 7.96 8.60
CA LEU A 396 -0.85 8.58 9.86
C LEU A 396 -0.01 7.63 10.71
N GLY A 397 -0.45 6.39 10.88
CA GLY A 397 0.29 5.36 11.61
C GLY A 397 1.64 5.09 10.97
N ASN A 398 1.69 4.98 9.65
CA ASN A 398 2.93 4.83 8.89
C ASN A 398 3.89 6.00 9.14
N PHE A 399 3.39 7.23 9.10
CA PHE A 399 4.19 8.43 9.39
C PHE A 399 4.81 8.38 10.79
N ILE A 400 4.00 8.11 11.81
CA ILE A 400 4.48 8.07 13.20
C ILE A 400 5.57 7.03 13.36
N VAL A 401 5.34 5.80 12.90
CA VAL A 401 6.29 4.70 13.06
C VAL A 401 7.57 4.96 12.28
N SER A 402 7.45 5.42 11.04
CA SER A 402 8.61 5.67 10.17
C SER A 402 9.45 6.86 10.64
N GLN A 403 8.81 7.92 11.15
CA GLN A 403 9.53 9.09 11.68
C GLN A 403 10.40 8.73 12.88
N PHE A 404 9.93 7.85 13.76
CA PHE A 404 10.61 7.57 15.01
C PHE A 404 11.48 6.30 14.96
N PHE A 405 11.48 5.53 13.88
CA PHE A 405 12.21 4.26 13.82
C PHE A 405 13.71 4.44 14.04
N LEU A 406 14.35 5.31 13.27
CA LEU A 406 15.80 5.55 13.40
C LEU A 406 16.17 6.17 14.75
N VAL A 407 15.29 7.01 15.27
CA VAL A 407 15.45 7.61 16.62
C VAL A 407 15.41 6.51 17.69
N LEU A 408 14.47 5.57 17.57
CA LEU A 408 14.38 4.43 18.47
C LEU A 408 15.61 3.51 18.34
N LEU A 409 16.05 3.22 17.13
CA LEU A 409 17.25 2.42 16.91
C LEU A 409 18.48 3.07 17.56
N ASP A 410 18.65 4.36 17.39
CA ASP A 410 19.73 5.13 18.02
C ASP A 410 19.62 5.12 19.54
N ALA A 411 18.41 5.27 20.09
CA ALA A 411 18.17 5.26 21.53
C ALA A 411 18.53 3.91 22.19
N PHE A 412 18.43 2.82 21.46
CA PHE A 412 18.86 1.48 21.92
C PHE A 412 20.32 1.17 21.56
N GLY A 413 21.14 2.17 21.22
CA GLY A 413 22.54 1.98 20.87
C GLY A 413 22.74 1.16 19.60
N ASN A 414 21.87 1.35 18.61
CA ASN A 414 21.82 0.60 17.35
C ASN A 414 21.55 -0.90 17.53
N ASN A 415 21.05 -1.32 18.69
CA ASN A 415 20.57 -2.70 18.89
C ASN A 415 19.17 -2.82 18.29
N VAL A 416 19.05 -3.66 17.27
CA VAL A 416 17.79 -3.87 16.54
C VAL A 416 16.70 -4.51 17.41
N GLY A 417 17.08 -5.18 18.51
CA GLY A 417 16.13 -5.77 19.45
C GLY A 417 15.15 -4.75 20.04
N GLY A 418 15.58 -3.48 20.22
CA GLY A 418 14.72 -2.42 20.78
C GLY A 418 13.47 -2.13 19.95
N PRO A 419 13.63 -1.61 18.73
CA PRO A 419 12.48 -1.34 17.87
C PRO A 419 11.62 -2.58 17.57
N PHE A 420 12.27 -3.71 17.32
CA PHE A 420 11.54 -4.95 17.00
C PHE A 420 10.77 -5.51 18.20
N ALA A 421 11.25 -5.30 19.43
CA ALA A 421 10.48 -5.64 20.63
C ALA A 421 9.18 -4.84 20.72
N ILE A 422 9.23 -3.54 20.41
CA ILE A 422 8.07 -2.66 20.39
C ILE A 422 7.05 -3.14 19.33
N PHE A 423 7.52 -3.48 18.14
CA PHE A 423 6.65 -4.02 17.08
C PHE A 423 6.05 -5.37 17.47
N GLY A 424 6.81 -6.20 18.19
CA GLY A 424 6.32 -7.46 18.72
C GLY A 424 5.20 -7.29 19.73
N VAL A 425 5.27 -6.28 20.60
CA VAL A 425 4.19 -5.94 21.53
C VAL A 425 2.92 -5.54 20.78
N PHE A 426 3.02 -4.68 19.76
CA PHE A 426 1.86 -4.32 18.97
C PHE A 426 1.29 -5.50 18.18
N SER A 427 2.15 -6.39 17.67
CA SER A 427 1.70 -7.63 17.00
C SER A 427 0.91 -8.51 17.96
N ALA A 428 1.34 -8.65 19.20
CA ALA A 428 0.63 -9.40 20.23
C ALA A 428 -0.72 -8.75 20.58
N LEU A 429 -0.75 -7.42 20.72
CA LEU A 429 -1.97 -6.66 21.02
C LEU A 429 -3.00 -6.71 19.87
N SER A 430 -2.56 -6.94 18.64
CA SER A 430 -3.45 -7.07 17.49
C SER A 430 -4.35 -8.32 17.60
N ILE A 431 -3.93 -9.35 18.31
CA ILE A 431 -4.69 -10.61 18.46
C ILE A 431 -6.01 -10.38 19.19
N PRO A 432 -6.05 -9.82 20.43
CA PRO A 432 -7.31 -9.55 21.10
C PRO A 432 -8.15 -8.53 20.35
N PHE A 433 -7.54 -7.57 19.65
CA PHE A 433 -8.27 -6.63 18.83
C PHE A 433 -9.05 -7.34 17.71
N VAL A 434 -8.40 -8.25 16.99
CA VAL A 434 -9.05 -9.04 15.92
C VAL A 434 -10.18 -9.89 16.48
N LEU A 435 -9.95 -10.57 17.60
CA LEU A 435 -10.94 -11.45 18.21
C LEU A 435 -12.21 -10.70 18.62
N ARG A 436 -12.09 -9.46 19.10
CA ARG A 436 -13.21 -8.71 19.67
C ARG A 436 -13.89 -7.75 18.74
N LEU A 437 -13.12 -7.08 17.86
CA LEU A 437 -13.62 -5.90 17.13
C LEU A 437 -13.68 -6.10 15.60
N VAL A 438 -13.00 -7.08 15.05
CA VAL A 438 -13.00 -7.32 13.61
C VAL A 438 -14.11 -8.30 13.24
N PRO A 439 -15.00 -7.95 12.29
CA PRO A 439 -16.02 -8.88 11.82
C PRO A 439 -15.45 -9.89 10.84
N GLU A 440 -16.05 -11.08 10.77
CA GLU A 440 -15.75 -12.06 9.72
C GLU A 440 -16.61 -11.77 8.49
N THR A 441 -15.95 -11.58 7.35
CA THR A 441 -16.63 -11.20 6.09
C THR A 441 -16.61 -12.31 5.03
N LYS A 442 -15.93 -13.43 5.29
CA LYS A 442 -15.84 -14.51 4.32
C LYS A 442 -17.21 -15.10 4.01
N GLY A 443 -17.52 -15.20 2.71
CA GLY A 443 -18.75 -15.83 2.25
C GLY A 443 -20.02 -15.04 2.55
N LYS A 444 -19.90 -13.80 3.00
CA LYS A 444 -21.04 -12.92 3.31
C LYS A 444 -21.19 -11.84 2.24
N SER A 445 -22.44 -11.50 1.92
CA SER A 445 -22.72 -10.35 1.08
C SER A 445 -22.44 -9.05 1.86
N LEU A 446 -22.24 -7.95 1.13
CA LEU A 446 -22.04 -6.66 1.76
C LEU A 446 -23.23 -6.25 2.63
N GLU A 447 -24.43 -6.62 2.24
CA GLU A 447 -25.67 -6.37 2.99
C GLU A 447 -25.72 -7.16 4.30
N GLU A 448 -25.28 -8.41 4.30
CA GLU A 448 -25.19 -9.25 5.51
C GLU A 448 -24.18 -8.69 6.49
N ILE A 449 -23.03 -8.23 6.00
CA ILE A 449 -22.00 -7.57 6.81
C ILE A 449 -22.53 -6.30 7.43
N GLU A 450 -23.26 -5.49 6.67
CA GLU A 450 -23.89 -4.27 7.14
C GLU A 450 -24.86 -4.53 8.30
N LYS A 451 -25.71 -5.57 8.15
CA LYS A 451 -26.65 -5.97 9.23
C LYS A 451 -25.92 -6.39 10.50
N GLU A 452 -24.86 -7.19 10.39
CA GLU A 452 -24.07 -7.63 11.54
C GLU A 452 -23.40 -6.46 12.26
N MET A 453 -22.83 -5.52 11.50
CA MET A 453 -22.15 -4.36 12.06
C MET A 453 -23.13 -3.38 12.73
N THR A 454 -24.37 -3.30 12.26
CA THR A 454 -25.39 -2.45 12.85
C THR A 454 -25.90 -3.00 14.20
N LYS A 455 -25.78 -4.32 14.42
CA LYS A 455 -26.20 -4.96 15.69
C LYS A 455 -25.15 -4.83 16.81
N ARG A 456 -23.93 -4.41 16.51
CA ARG A 456 -22.84 -4.18 17.47
C ARG A 456 -22.88 -2.76 18.03
#